data_096627617c98d27a2bbcff33659ce9b8
#
_entry.id   096627617c98d27a2bbcff33659ce9b8
#
_cell.length_a   1.000
_cell.length_b   1.000
_cell.length_c   1.000
_cell.angle_alpha   90.00
_cell.angle_beta   90.00
_cell.angle_gamma   90.00
#
_symmetry.space_group_name_H-M   'P 1'
#
loop_
_entity.id
_entity.type
_entity.pdbx_description
1 polymer ?
#
loop_
_entity_poly.entity_id
_entity_poly.type
_entity_poly.pdbx_seq_one_letter_code
_entity_poly.pdbx_strand_id
1 'polypeptide(L)'
;LPIRVNNEALDDSRQIFYRDLKERVKGMSMKEAILEVNHWCHERVTYQPSDARTSAPLATIRSAYGRCGEESTFTVAALRAIGIPARQVYTPRWAHTDDNHAWVEAWADGSWYFLGACEPEAVLNLAWFNAPASRALLMHTQVFGDYNGPEDVMSRSSNYTEINLIDNYGSSAHIDFSVVDDKGKAVDNARVDFKIYNYGEFCPVVTKYTASDGSTSLSAGKGDMMVWASKDGDYGFAKA
;
A
#
# COMPACT_ATOMS: atom_id res chain seq x y z
N LEU A 1 8.09 -4.78 16.19
CA LEU A 1 7.61 -4.61 14.81
C LEU A 1 7.02 -5.93 14.30
N PRO A 2 5.87 -5.92 13.58
CA PRO A 2 5.27 -7.12 12.99
C PRO A 2 6.26 -7.80 12.03
N ILE A 3 6.17 -9.13 11.91
CA ILE A 3 6.96 -9.88 10.92
C ILE A 3 6.30 -9.76 9.55
N ARG A 4 4.98 -10.01 9.49
CA ARG A 4 4.23 -10.00 8.24
C ARG A 4 4.14 -8.60 7.64
N VAL A 5 4.35 -8.53 6.34
CA VAL A 5 4.30 -7.29 5.54
C VAL A 5 3.07 -7.28 4.64
N ASN A 6 2.78 -8.39 3.98
CA ASN A 6 1.69 -8.59 3.05
C ASN A 6 1.12 -10.02 3.22
N ASN A 7 0.88 -10.73 2.14
CA ASN A 7 0.37 -12.10 2.12
C ASN A 7 1.47 -13.17 1.97
N GLU A 8 2.74 -12.81 2.13
CA GLU A 8 3.89 -13.69 2.05
C GLU A 8 3.85 -14.80 3.12
N ALA A 9 4.48 -15.93 2.85
CA ALA A 9 4.77 -16.93 3.86
C ALA A 9 5.81 -16.38 4.85
N LEU A 10 5.66 -16.68 6.14
CA LEU A 10 6.63 -16.29 7.17
C LEU A 10 7.85 -17.21 7.11
N ASP A 11 9.03 -16.63 7.35
CA ASP A 11 10.31 -17.32 7.43
C ASP A 11 11.23 -16.68 8.47
N ASP A 12 12.45 -17.19 8.60
CA ASP A 12 13.46 -16.73 9.57
C ASP A 12 14.29 -15.54 9.08
N SER A 13 13.84 -14.82 8.06
CA SER A 13 14.57 -13.70 7.44
C SER A 13 15.01 -12.64 8.45
N ARG A 14 14.19 -12.34 9.47
CA ARG A 14 14.52 -11.31 10.47
C ARG A 14 15.87 -11.55 11.15
N GLN A 15 16.16 -12.78 11.58
CA GLN A 15 17.42 -13.09 12.27
C GLN A 15 18.61 -13.09 11.31
N ILE A 16 18.40 -13.56 10.09
CA ILE A 16 19.43 -13.61 9.05
C ILE A 16 19.79 -12.19 8.61
N PHE A 17 18.79 -11.37 8.26
CA PHE A 17 19.01 -9.99 7.83
C PHE A 17 19.60 -9.11 8.95
N TYR A 18 19.19 -9.33 10.21
CA TYR A 18 19.81 -8.64 11.35
C TYR A 18 21.31 -8.91 11.43
N ARG A 19 21.75 -10.16 11.30
CA ARG A 19 23.17 -10.51 11.33
C ARG A 19 23.95 -9.85 10.20
N ASP A 20 23.38 -9.81 9.01
CA ASP A 20 24.03 -9.25 7.83
C ASP A 20 24.10 -7.70 7.88
N LEU A 21 23.08 -7.06 8.45
CA LEU A 21 22.91 -5.61 8.37
C LEU A 21 23.43 -4.84 9.59
N LYS A 22 23.44 -5.45 10.79
CA LYS A 22 23.76 -4.73 12.04
C LYS A 22 25.10 -4.00 12.03
N GLU A 23 26.16 -4.62 11.48
CA GLU A 23 27.48 -3.99 11.40
C GLU A 23 27.54 -3.00 10.20
N ARG A 24 26.79 -3.29 9.13
CA ARG A 24 26.77 -2.45 7.93
C ARG A 24 26.16 -1.06 8.20
N VAL A 25 25.15 -0.98 9.09
CA VAL A 25 24.48 0.28 9.44
C VAL A 25 24.98 0.92 10.75
N LYS A 26 26.01 0.34 11.35
CA LYS A 26 26.52 0.78 12.64
C LYS A 26 27.05 2.22 12.58
N GLY A 27 26.55 3.07 13.47
CA GLY A 27 26.95 4.46 13.55
C GLY A 27 26.29 5.41 12.54
N MET A 28 25.44 4.87 11.66
CA MET A 28 24.65 5.68 10.73
C MET A 28 23.45 6.33 11.43
N SER A 29 23.05 7.50 10.98
CA SER A 29 21.73 8.04 11.27
C SER A 29 20.63 7.12 10.72
N MET A 30 19.40 7.27 11.21
CA MET A 30 18.29 6.42 10.75
C MET A 30 18.03 6.57 9.25
N LYS A 31 18.14 7.79 8.71
CA LYS A 31 17.97 8.05 7.26
C LYS A 31 19.08 7.40 6.43
N GLU A 32 20.33 7.52 6.86
CA GLU A 32 21.46 6.84 6.20
C GLU A 32 21.30 5.32 6.25
N ALA A 33 20.87 4.77 7.39
CA ALA A 33 20.62 3.35 7.52
C ALA A 33 19.49 2.85 6.60
N ILE A 34 18.42 3.64 6.39
CA ILE A 34 17.35 3.31 5.44
C ILE A 34 17.90 3.21 4.01
N LEU A 35 18.68 4.21 3.58
CA LEU A 35 19.29 4.22 2.25
C LEU A 35 20.26 3.06 2.06
N GLU A 36 21.08 2.77 3.07
CA GLU A 36 22.05 1.69 3.04
C GLU A 36 21.38 0.29 3.00
N VAL A 37 20.28 0.11 3.74
CA VAL A 37 19.49 -1.13 3.65
C VAL A 37 18.89 -1.31 2.27
N ASN A 38 18.39 -0.24 1.66
CA ASN A 38 17.85 -0.32 0.29
C ASN A 38 18.96 -0.66 -0.73
N HIS A 39 20.15 -0.12 -0.54
CA HIS A 39 21.31 -0.48 -1.35
C HIS A 39 21.69 -1.97 -1.16
N TRP A 40 21.72 -2.45 0.09
CA TRP A 40 21.92 -3.87 0.39
C TRP A 40 20.87 -4.77 -0.27
N CYS A 41 19.62 -4.32 -0.34
CA CYS A 41 18.55 -5.04 -1.04
C CYS A 41 18.80 -5.09 -2.56
N HIS A 42 19.19 -3.96 -3.15
CA HIS A 42 19.53 -3.87 -4.57
C HIS A 42 20.71 -4.77 -4.99
N GLU A 43 21.70 -4.94 -4.14
CA GLU A 43 22.82 -5.85 -4.38
C GLU A 43 22.39 -7.33 -4.52
N ARG A 44 21.18 -7.68 -4.07
CA ARG A 44 20.71 -9.07 -3.92
C ARG A 44 19.50 -9.43 -4.74
N VAL A 45 18.68 -8.45 -5.07
CA VAL A 45 17.41 -8.66 -5.76
C VAL A 45 17.27 -7.65 -6.88
N THR A 46 16.91 -8.12 -8.06
CA THR A 46 16.62 -7.28 -9.23
C THR A 46 15.16 -7.45 -9.64
N TYR A 47 14.58 -6.40 -10.23
CA TYR A 47 13.22 -6.47 -10.73
C TYR A 47 13.10 -7.48 -11.87
N GLN A 48 12.15 -8.40 -11.73
CA GLN A 48 11.73 -9.30 -12.77
C GLN A 48 10.31 -9.77 -12.50
N PRO A 49 9.45 -9.92 -13.50
CA PRO A 49 8.12 -10.51 -13.32
C PRO A 49 8.21 -11.88 -12.63
N SER A 50 7.35 -12.11 -11.65
CA SER A 50 7.22 -13.36 -10.93
C SER A 50 5.78 -13.86 -10.96
N ASP A 51 5.46 -14.91 -10.22
CA ASP A 51 4.09 -15.41 -10.10
C ASP A 51 3.15 -14.42 -9.38
N ALA A 52 1.86 -14.72 -9.32
CA ALA A 52 0.86 -13.84 -8.73
C ALA A 52 0.93 -13.73 -7.19
N ARG A 53 1.70 -14.62 -6.54
CA ARG A 53 1.82 -14.66 -5.08
C ARG A 53 3.14 -14.06 -4.63
N THR A 54 3.08 -13.16 -3.64
CA THR A 54 4.27 -12.58 -3.02
C THR A 54 5.10 -13.66 -2.32
N SER A 55 6.36 -13.77 -2.70
CA SER A 55 7.31 -14.72 -2.12
C SER A 55 7.77 -14.30 -0.72
N ALA A 56 8.12 -15.28 0.12
CA ALA A 56 8.77 -15.03 1.39
C ALA A 56 10.15 -14.34 1.18
N PRO A 57 10.60 -13.48 2.12
CA PRO A 57 11.87 -12.75 1.97
C PRO A 57 13.09 -13.64 1.68
N LEU A 58 13.20 -14.83 2.33
CA LEU A 58 14.29 -15.77 2.04
C LEU A 58 14.14 -16.48 0.69
N ALA A 59 12.93 -16.63 0.18
CA ALA A 59 12.72 -17.14 -1.17
C ALA A 59 13.13 -16.08 -2.21
N THR A 60 12.77 -14.82 -1.99
CA THR A 60 13.14 -13.70 -2.86
C THR A 60 14.65 -13.53 -2.96
N ILE A 61 15.39 -13.55 -1.84
CA ILE A 61 16.85 -13.43 -1.88
C ILE A 61 17.53 -14.66 -2.54
N ARG A 62 16.95 -15.85 -2.41
CA ARG A 62 17.50 -17.05 -3.07
C ARG A 62 17.28 -17.06 -4.57
N SER A 63 16.15 -16.55 -5.04
CA SER A 63 15.89 -16.41 -6.48
C SER A 63 16.63 -15.22 -7.09
N ALA A 64 17.04 -14.24 -6.26
CA ALA A 64 17.68 -12.99 -6.64
C ALA A 64 16.82 -12.09 -7.55
N TYR A 65 15.52 -12.32 -7.65
CA TYR A 65 14.59 -11.48 -8.39
C TYR A 65 13.21 -11.44 -7.74
N GLY A 66 12.44 -10.42 -8.10
CA GLY A 66 11.04 -10.24 -7.74
C GLY A 66 10.41 -9.10 -8.50
N ARG A 67 9.09 -9.07 -8.53
CA ARG A 67 8.35 -7.86 -8.93
C ARG A 67 8.28 -6.88 -7.75
N CYS A 68 7.68 -5.72 -7.95
CA CYS A 68 7.56 -4.68 -6.91
C CYS A 68 6.95 -5.19 -5.58
N GLY A 69 6.04 -6.16 -5.62
CA GLY A 69 5.45 -6.80 -4.44
C GLY A 69 6.48 -7.57 -3.60
N GLU A 70 7.33 -8.38 -4.23
CA GLU A 70 8.41 -9.12 -3.57
C GLU A 70 9.52 -8.19 -3.11
N GLU A 71 9.96 -7.25 -3.96
CA GLU A 71 11.03 -6.29 -3.63
C GLU A 71 10.65 -5.43 -2.43
N SER A 72 9.43 -4.91 -2.39
CA SER A 72 8.96 -4.09 -1.25
C SER A 72 8.77 -4.92 0.02
N THR A 73 8.24 -6.15 -0.06
CA THR A 73 8.15 -7.05 1.08
C THR A 73 9.53 -7.39 1.64
N PHE A 74 10.49 -7.68 0.77
CA PHE A 74 11.88 -7.96 1.13
C PHE A 74 12.55 -6.76 1.81
N THR A 75 12.43 -5.57 1.24
CA THR A 75 13.00 -4.33 1.80
C THR A 75 12.39 -3.97 3.14
N VAL A 76 11.06 -4.08 3.30
CA VAL A 76 10.40 -3.89 4.61
C VAL A 76 10.89 -4.89 5.65
N ALA A 77 11.04 -6.15 5.28
CA ALA A 77 11.57 -7.18 6.19
C ALA A 77 13.00 -6.86 6.63
N ALA A 78 13.86 -6.39 5.71
CA ALA A 78 15.24 -5.99 6.00
C ALA A 78 15.31 -4.78 6.95
N LEU A 79 14.53 -3.72 6.69
CA LEU A 79 14.43 -2.55 7.56
C LEU A 79 13.94 -2.91 8.96
N ARG A 80 12.88 -3.72 9.04
CA ARG A 80 12.33 -4.18 10.33
C ARG A 80 13.30 -5.08 11.10
N ALA A 81 14.18 -5.81 10.41
CA ALA A 81 15.20 -6.64 11.04
C ALA A 81 16.17 -5.83 11.88
N ILE A 82 16.55 -4.64 11.47
CA ILE A 82 17.42 -3.72 12.21
C ILE A 82 16.65 -2.70 13.09
N GLY A 83 15.34 -2.91 13.28
CA GLY A 83 14.52 -2.10 14.18
C GLY A 83 13.90 -0.86 13.57
N ILE A 84 14.06 -0.58 12.30
CA ILE A 84 13.44 0.56 11.61
C ILE A 84 11.98 0.22 11.28
N PRO A 85 10.98 1.00 11.75
CA PRO A 85 9.60 0.84 11.33
C PRO A 85 9.48 1.10 9.83
N ALA A 86 8.88 0.15 9.13
CA ALA A 86 8.67 0.25 7.69
C ALA A 86 7.36 -0.44 7.30
N ARG A 87 6.78 -0.03 6.17
CA ARG A 87 5.54 -0.59 5.63
C ARG A 87 5.57 -0.60 4.11
N GLN A 88 4.88 -1.56 3.52
CA GLN A 88 4.66 -1.58 2.08
C GLN A 88 3.55 -0.61 1.75
N VAL A 89 3.74 0.23 0.75
CA VAL A 89 2.69 1.05 0.14
C VAL A 89 2.27 0.40 -1.16
N TYR A 90 0.99 0.38 -1.43
CA TYR A 90 0.43 -0.22 -2.64
C TYR A 90 -0.60 0.72 -3.29
N THR A 91 -0.42 0.99 -4.58
CA THR A 91 -1.46 1.55 -5.43
C THR A 91 -2.03 0.43 -6.30
N PRO A 92 -3.30 0.05 -6.11
CA PRO A 92 -3.88 -1.10 -6.81
C PRO A 92 -4.05 -0.85 -8.32
N ARG A 93 -4.26 0.40 -8.71
CA ARG A 93 -4.34 0.85 -10.10
C ARG A 93 -3.85 2.29 -10.21
N TRP A 94 -2.96 2.54 -11.16
CA TRP A 94 -2.57 3.88 -11.54
C TRP A 94 -3.71 4.62 -12.24
N ALA A 95 -3.78 5.94 -12.07
CA ALA A 95 -4.73 6.78 -12.79
C ALA A 95 -4.32 7.07 -14.25
N HIS A 96 -3.05 6.93 -14.58
CA HIS A 96 -2.45 7.35 -15.85
C HIS A 96 -2.01 6.21 -16.74
N THR A 97 -1.94 4.98 -16.25
CA THR A 97 -1.50 3.80 -17.00
C THR A 97 -2.11 2.53 -16.44
N ASP A 98 -2.22 1.52 -17.29
CA ASP A 98 -2.72 0.18 -16.93
C ASP A 98 -1.66 -0.56 -16.12
N ASP A 99 -1.65 -0.40 -14.81
CA ASP A 99 -0.79 -1.15 -13.90
C ASP A 99 -1.09 -0.80 -12.43
N ASN A 100 -0.37 -1.48 -11.56
CA ASN A 100 -0.27 -1.25 -10.13
C ASN A 100 1.19 -1.02 -9.75
N HIS A 101 1.44 -0.63 -8.50
CA HIS A 101 2.81 -0.55 -7.98
C HIS A 101 2.85 -0.72 -6.46
N ALA A 102 3.98 -1.25 -5.98
CA ALA A 102 4.28 -1.34 -4.56
C ALA A 102 5.67 -0.79 -4.28
N TRP A 103 5.80 -0.05 -3.19
CA TRP A 103 7.06 0.52 -2.71
C TRP A 103 7.12 0.52 -1.19
N VAL A 104 8.04 1.25 -0.59
CA VAL A 104 8.27 1.24 0.85
C VAL A 104 8.15 2.63 1.45
N GLU A 105 7.52 2.72 2.62
CA GLU A 105 7.71 3.81 3.56
C GLU A 105 8.48 3.32 4.78
N ALA A 106 9.44 4.13 5.24
CA ALA A 106 10.23 3.89 6.44
C ALA A 106 10.18 5.09 7.37
N TRP A 107 10.13 4.84 8.68
CA TRP A 107 10.04 5.87 9.70
C TRP A 107 11.42 6.31 10.17
N ALA A 108 11.66 7.60 10.15
CA ALA A 108 12.86 8.21 10.71
C ALA A 108 12.54 9.60 11.27
N ASP A 109 13.12 9.94 12.41
CA ASP A 109 13.10 11.28 13.00
C ASP A 109 11.70 11.90 13.10
N GLY A 110 10.68 11.10 13.44
CA GLY A 110 9.31 11.57 13.61
C GLY A 110 8.48 11.66 12.34
N SER A 111 8.96 11.13 11.20
CA SER A 111 8.25 11.20 9.91
C SER A 111 8.38 9.92 9.09
N TRP A 112 7.39 9.67 8.23
CA TRP A 112 7.47 8.66 7.18
C TRP A 112 8.17 9.22 5.95
N TYR A 113 9.08 8.41 5.39
CA TYR A 113 9.80 8.69 4.14
C TYR A 113 9.59 7.54 3.18
N PHE A 114 9.34 7.83 1.91
CA PHE A 114 9.20 6.78 0.91
C PHE A 114 10.50 6.55 0.13
N LEU A 115 10.62 5.35 -0.43
CA LEU A 115 11.71 4.91 -1.31
C LEU A 115 11.23 3.80 -2.24
N GLY A 116 11.80 3.73 -3.44
CA GLY A 116 11.64 2.57 -4.33
C GLY A 116 12.37 1.37 -3.75
N ALA A 117 11.69 0.22 -3.65
CA ALA A 117 12.26 -0.99 -3.07
C ALA A 117 13.33 -1.59 -4.00
N CYS A 118 14.50 -1.89 -3.48
CA CYS A 118 15.65 -2.34 -4.28
C CYS A 118 16.09 -1.34 -5.37
N GLU A 119 15.64 -0.09 -5.28
CA GLU A 119 15.94 1.01 -6.22
C GLU A 119 16.64 2.12 -5.44
N PRO A 120 17.97 2.04 -5.21
CA PRO A 120 18.69 3.01 -4.39
C PRO A 120 18.75 4.39 -5.07
N GLU A 121 18.45 5.41 -4.27
CA GLU A 121 18.57 6.82 -4.63
C GLU A 121 19.46 7.53 -3.60
N ALA A 122 19.94 8.72 -3.94
CA ALA A 122 20.82 9.48 -3.07
C ALA A 122 20.13 10.02 -1.81
N VAL A 123 18.81 10.21 -1.86
CA VAL A 123 17.99 10.77 -0.79
C VAL A 123 16.65 10.06 -0.71
N LEU A 124 16.03 10.09 0.47
CA LEU A 124 14.65 9.63 0.67
C LEU A 124 13.66 10.57 -0.02
N ASN A 125 12.45 10.09 -0.27
CA ASN A 125 11.39 10.77 -1.03
C ASN A 125 11.77 11.07 -2.49
N LEU A 126 12.70 10.33 -3.04
CA LEU A 126 13.07 10.36 -4.45
C LEU A 126 12.90 8.96 -5.04
N ALA A 127 12.10 8.88 -6.11
CA ALA A 127 11.87 7.66 -6.88
C ALA A 127 11.31 8.02 -8.25
N TRP A 128 11.40 7.13 -9.23
CA TRP A 128 10.84 7.34 -10.57
C TRP A 128 9.34 7.63 -10.55
N PHE A 129 8.63 7.13 -9.54
CA PHE A 129 7.18 7.27 -9.40
C PHE A 129 6.73 8.54 -8.65
N ASN A 130 7.60 9.49 -8.35
CA ASN A 130 7.19 10.74 -7.66
C ASN A 130 6.01 11.43 -8.36
N ALA A 131 6.10 11.64 -9.67
CA ALA A 131 5.05 12.30 -10.44
C ALA A 131 3.78 11.42 -10.58
N PRO A 132 3.86 10.12 -10.90
CA PRO A 132 2.71 9.21 -10.81
C PRO A 132 2.03 9.19 -9.45
N ALA A 133 2.79 9.10 -8.36
CA ALA A 133 2.26 9.03 -7.00
C ALA A 133 1.47 10.29 -6.61
N SER A 134 1.96 11.47 -6.98
CA SER A 134 1.28 12.74 -6.70
C SER A 134 -0.09 12.90 -7.41
N ARG A 135 -0.40 12.03 -8.37
CA ARG A 135 -1.63 12.03 -9.15
C ARG A 135 -2.44 10.74 -9.01
N ALA A 136 -2.03 9.85 -8.13
CA ALA A 136 -2.75 8.61 -7.89
C ALA A 136 -4.09 8.89 -7.21
N LEU A 137 -5.05 8.01 -7.43
CA LEU A 137 -6.38 8.11 -6.83
C LEU A 137 -6.45 7.39 -5.49
N LEU A 138 -5.65 6.35 -5.31
CA LEU A 138 -5.61 5.58 -4.06
C LEU A 138 -4.23 4.99 -3.80
N MET A 139 -3.83 5.04 -2.55
CA MET A 139 -2.68 4.32 -1.98
C MET A 139 -3.01 3.84 -0.60
N HIS A 140 -2.61 2.63 -0.28
CA HIS A 140 -2.89 2.04 1.02
C HIS A 140 -1.76 1.15 1.51
N THR A 141 -1.83 0.79 2.78
CA THR A 141 -0.98 -0.22 3.41
C THR A 141 -1.79 -1.13 4.30
N GLN A 142 -1.30 -2.33 4.54
CA GLN A 142 -1.84 -3.26 5.50
C GLN A 142 -1.05 -3.19 6.81
N VAL A 143 -1.74 -2.89 7.90
CA VAL A 143 -1.16 -2.90 9.25
C VAL A 143 -1.61 -4.17 9.97
N PHE A 144 -0.66 -5.07 10.22
CA PHE A 144 -0.91 -6.31 10.95
C PHE A 144 -0.85 -6.06 12.47
N GLY A 145 -1.92 -6.41 13.17
CA GLY A 145 -2.16 -6.11 14.58
C GLY A 145 -3.20 -5.01 14.76
N ASP A 146 -3.40 -4.60 16.00
CA ASP A 146 -4.35 -3.52 16.34
C ASP A 146 -3.82 -2.18 15.84
N TYR A 147 -4.66 -1.48 15.11
CA TYR A 147 -4.36 -0.14 14.60
C TYR A 147 -5.29 0.90 15.23
N ASN A 148 -4.68 1.89 15.87
CA ASN A 148 -5.35 3.03 16.52
C ASN A 148 -4.69 4.38 16.14
N GLY A 149 -4.02 4.43 14.98
CA GLY A 149 -3.37 5.64 14.46
C GLY A 149 -4.36 6.62 13.83
N PRO A 150 -3.87 7.78 13.38
CA PRO A 150 -4.70 8.86 12.85
C PRO A 150 -5.12 8.70 11.38
N GLU A 151 -4.50 7.77 10.63
CA GLU A 151 -4.79 7.61 9.21
C GLU A 151 -6.19 7.01 8.97
N ASP A 152 -6.82 7.40 7.87
CA ASP A 152 -8.15 6.94 7.47
C ASP A 152 -8.17 5.41 7.27
N VAL A 153 -9.10 4.75 7.97
CA VAL A 153 -9.27 3.30 7.89
C VAL A 153 -10.19 2.96 6.72
N MET A 154 -9.66 2.27 5.73
CA MET A 154 -10.42 1.81 4.58
C MET A 154 -11.19 0.53 4.87
N SER A 155 -10.55 -0.44 5.52
CA SER A 155 -11.15 -1.72 5.88
C SER A 155 -10.49 -2.35 7.11
N ARG A 156 -11.22 -3.24 7.80
CA ARG A 156 -10.69 -4.07 8.89
C ARG A 156 -10.99 -5.54 8.61
N SER A 157 -9.98 -6.37 8.73
CA SER A 157 -10.09 -7.83 8.72
C SER A 157 -9.75 -8.40 10.10
N SER A 158 -9.84 -9.71 10.24
CA SER A 158 -9.38 -10.39 11.47
C SER A 158 -7.87 -10.30 11.69
N ASN A 159 -7.09 -10.03 10.66
CA ASN A 159 -5.63 -10.12 10.68
C ASN A 159 -4.93 -8.78 10.46
N TYR A 160 -5.56 -7.84 9.79
CA TYR A 160 -4.97 -6.54 9.47
C TYR A 160 -6.02 -5.45 9.32
N THR A 161 -5.57 -4.23 9.45
CA THR A 161 -6.31 -3.01 9.08
C THR A 161 -5.68 -2.42 7.83
N GLU A 162 -6.50 -2.10 6.83
CA GLU A 162 -6.08 -1.35 5.66
C GLU A 162 -6.27 0.14 5.92
N ILE A 163 -5.21 0.91 5.78
CA ILE A 163 -5.22 2.37 5.98
C ILE A 163 -4.85 3.11 4.71
N ASN A 164 -5.50 4.22 4.50
CA ASN A 164 -5.32 5.10 3.35
C ASN A 164 -4.09 5.99 3.55
N LEU A 165 -3.22 6.07 2.55
CA LEU A 165 -1.99 6.84 2.59
C LEU A 165 -1.96 7.97 1.55
N ILE A 166 -3.07 8.23 0.87
CA ILE A 166 -3.09 9.19 -0.26
C ILE A 166 -2.59 10.59 0.16
N ASP A 167 -2.88 11.01 1.38
CA ASP A 167 -2.47 12.33 1.91
C ASP A 167 -0.95 12.50 2.05
N ASN A 168 -0.19 11.39 2.08
CA ASN A 168 1.28 11.44 2.11
C ASN A 168 1.90 11.79 0.74
N TYR A 169 1.13 11.69 -0.35
CA TYR A 169 1.66 11.75 -1.72
C TYR A 169 1.05 12.83 -2.58
N GLY A 170 -0.22 13.16 -2.40
CA GLY A 170 -0.91 14.07 -3.28
C GLY A 170 -2.08 14.81 -2.63
N SER A 171 -2.69 15.68 -3.42
CA SER A 171 -3.93 16.34 -2.97
C SER A 171 -5.07 15.35 -3.00
N SER A 172 -5.75 15.17 -1.88
CA SER A 172 -6.94 14.35 -1.74
C SER A 172 -8.22 15.19 -1.64
N ALA A 173 -9.34 14.52 -1.80
CA ALA A 173 -10.67 14.99 -1.45
C ALA A 173 -11.36 13.92 -0.60
N HIS A 174 -12.05 14.35 0.46
CA HIS A 174 -12.96 13.48 1.20
C HIS A 174 -14.35 13.63 0.58
N ILE A 175 -14.97 12.50 0.24
CA ILE A 175 -16.24 12.47 -0.46
C ILE A 175 -17.20 11.59 0.32
N ASP A 176 -18.36 12.15 0.66
CA ASP A 176 -19.48 11.45 1.29
C ASP A 176 -20.46 10.99 0.22
N PHE A 177 -20.91 9.75 0.34
CA PHE A 177 -21.87 9.11 -0.55
C PHE A 177 -23.12 8.68 0.22
N SER A 178 -24.27 8.81 -0.43
CA SER A 178 -25.53 8.29 0.09
C SER A 178 -26.16 7.34 -0.93
N VAL A 179 -26.49 6.13 -0.50
CA VAL A 179 -27.20 5.14 -1.31
C VAL A 179 -28.66 5.14 -0.88
N VAL A 180 -29.55 5.39 -1.84
CA VAL A 180 -31.00 5.41 -1.63
C VAL A 180 -31.68 4.52 -2.66
N ASP A 181 -32.84 3.97 -2.31
CA ASP A 181 -33.70 3.24 -3.23
C ASP A 181 -34.48 4.19 -4.17
N ASP A 182 -35.31 3.64 -5.04
CA ASP A 182 -36.16 4.37 -5.98
C ASP A 182 -37.21 5.31 -5.32
N LYS A 183 -37.42 5.14 -4.03
CA LYS A 183 -38.33 5.97 -3.20
C LYS A 183 -37.57 6.99 -2.35
N GLY A 184 -36.26 7.07 -2.49
CA GLY A 184 -35.42 7.98 -1.72
C GLY A 184 -35.13 7.50 -0.28
N LYS A 185 -35.43 6.24 0.05
CA LYS A 185 -35.13 5.67 1.37
C LYS A 185 -33.69 5.17 1.41
N ALA A 186 -33.01 5.46 2.51
CA ALA A 186 -31.63 5.00 2.78
C ALA A 186 -31.51 3.47 2.69
N VAL A 187 -30.46 2.99 2.02
CA VAL A 187 -30.17 1.56 1.86
C VAL A 187 -29.00 1.18 2.79
N ASP A 188 -29.34 0.49 3.88
CA ASP A 188 -28.36 -0.06 4.83
C ASP A 188 -27.59 -1.23 4.22
N ASN A 189 -26.30 -1.35 4.57
CA ASN A 189 -25.43 -2.46 4.16
C ASN A 189 -25.42 -2.74 2.64
N ALA A 190 -25.53 -1.70 1.83
CA ALA A 190 -25.28 -1.78 0.39
C ALA A 190 -23.77 -1.87 0.15
N ARG A 191 -23.35 -2.77 -0.75
CA ARG A 191 -21.96 -2.83 -1.21
C ARG A 191 -21.70 -1.63 -2.13
N VAL A 192 -20.63 -0.89 -1.85
CA VAL A 192 -20.18 0.26 -2.65
C VAL A 192 -18.76 0.01 -3.12
N ASP A 193 -18.59 -0.19 -4.42
CA ASP A 193 -17.31 -0.36 -5.09
C ASP A 193 -16.86 0.97 -5.70
N PHE A 194 -15.72 1.46 -5.26
CA PHE A 194 -15.02 2.59 -5.86
C PHE A 194 -14.10 2.05 -6.95
N LYS A 195 -14.30 2.49 -8.19
CA LYS A 195 -13.67 1.90 -9.37
C LYS A 195 -12.88 2.93 -10.16
N ILE A 196 -11.72 2.51 -10.65
CA ILE A 196 -10.87 3.28 -11.58
C ILE A 196 -10.90 2.56 -12.93
N TYR A 197 -10.96 3.33 -14.02
CA TYR A 197 -10.83 2.77 -15.36
C TYR A 197 -9.38 2.36 -15.61
N ASN A 198 -9.17 1.06 -15.84
CA ASN A 198 -7.84 0.48 -16.01
C ASN A 198 -7.97 -0.87 -16.71
N TYR A 199 -7.02 -1.25 -17.57
CA TYR A 199 -7.10 -2.47 -18.38
C TYR A 199 -8.39 -2.61 -19.20
N GLY A 200 -8.94 -1.49 -19.68
CA GLY A 200 -10.16 -1.47 -20.47
C GLY A 200 -11.46 -1.71 -19.71
N GLU A 201 -11.42 -1.71 -18.37
CA GLU A 201 -12.60 -1.92 -17.53
C GLU A 201 -12.60 -1.03 -16.27
N PHE A 202 -13.74 -0.94 -15.58
CA PHE A 202 -13.83 -0.27 -14.29
C PHE A 202 -13.43 -1.23 -13.16
N CYS A 203 -12.13 -1.22 -12.80
CA CYS A 203 -11.57 -2.06 -11.76
C CYS A 203 -11.94 -1.52 -10.37
N PRO A 204 -12.53 -2.32 -9.47
CA PRO A 204 -12.73 -1.92 -8.08
C PRO A 204 -11.38 -1.83 -7.35
N VAL A 205 -11.15 -0.70 -6.69
CA VAL A 205 -9.93 -0.45 -5.89
C VAL A 205 -10.22 -0.38 -4.40
N VAL A 206 -11.44 -0.04 -4.02
CA VAL A 206 -11.95 -0.08 -2.64
C VAL A 206 -13.37 -0.59 -2.66
N THR A 207 -13.73 -1.42 -1.69
CA THR A 207 -15.11 -1.82 -1.40
C THR A 207 -15.45 -1.40 0.03
N LYS A 208 -16.55 -0.68 0.19
CA LYS A 208 -17.14 -0.31 1.48
C LYS A 208 -18.60 -0.76 1.52
N TYR A 209 -19.20 -0.64 2.68
CA TYR A 209 -20.63 -0.92 2.89
C TYR A 209 -21.27 0.30 3.54
N THR A 210 -22.52 0.59 3.17
CA THR A 210 -23.25 1.70 3.76
C THR A 210 -23.67 1.41 5.20
N ALA A 211 -23.68 2.47 6.01
CA ALA A 211 -24.28 2.45 7.34
C ALA A 211 -25.81 2.43 7.26
N SER A 212 -26.50 2.34 8.40
CA SER A 212 -27.97 2.27 8.48
C SER A 212 -28.69 3.48 7.90
N ASP A 213 -28.02 4.62 7.79
CA ASP A 213 -28.50 5.85 7.15
C ASP A 213 -28.19 5.91 5.64
N GLY A 214 -27.67 4.82 5.07
CA GLY A 214 -27.26 4.72 3.67
C GLY A 214 -25.94 5.41 3.34
N SER A 215 -25.22 5.93 4.34
CA SER A 215 -23.98 6.68 4.11
C SER A 215 -22.74 5.80 4.01
N THR A 216 -21.76 6.24 3.24
CA THR A 216 -20.37 5.79 3.23
C THR A 216 -19.48 6.92 2.73
N SER A 217 -18.17 6.84 2.97
CA SER A 217 -17.23 7.87 2.54
C SER A 217 -15.89 7.29 2.10
N LEU A 218 -15.13 8.06 1.32
CA LEU A 218 -13.78 7.74 0.92
C LEU A 218 -12.95 9.01 0.77
N SER A 219 -11.71 9.00 1.26
CA SER A 219 -10.68 9.95 0.87
C SER A 219 -9.92 9.39 -0.33
N ALA A 220 -9.86 10.14 -1.42
CA ALA A 220 -9.19 9.73 -2.65
C ALA A 220 -8.40 10.90 -3.25
N GLY A 221 -7.43 10.60 -4.11
CA GLY A 221 -6.77 11.60 -4.94
C GLY A 221 -7.78 12.25 -5.90
N LYS A 222 -7.49 13.46 -6.32
CA LYS A 222 -8.36 14.21 -7.24
C LYS A 222 -8.29 13.63 -8.64
N GLY A 223 -9.40 13.10 -9.11
CA GLY A 223 -9.56 12.50 -10.43
C GLY A 223 -10.91 11.79 -10.55
N ASP A 224 -11.18 11.25 -11.70
CA ASP A 224 -12.48 10.62 -11.99
C ASP A 224 -12.53 9.19 -11.44
N MET A 225 -13.55 8.88 -10.66
CA MET A 225 -13.88 7.52 -10.20
C MET A 225 -15.33 7.18 -10.55
N MET A 226 -15.60 5.90 -10.82
CA MET A 226 -16.95 5.38 -10.84
C MET A 226 -17.26 4.78 -9.47
N VAL A 227 -18.36 5.20 -8.88
CA VAL A 227 -18.89 4.63 -7.63
C VAL A 227 -20.08 3.76 -7.97
N TRP A 228 -20.00 2.47 -7.66
CA TRP A 228 -21.02 1.48 -7.97
C TRP A 228 -21.61 0.92 -6.68
N ALA A 229 -22.89 1.17 -6.43
CA ALA A 229 -23.60 0.60 -5.29
C ALA A 229 -24.46 -0.59 -5.73
N SER A 230 -24.54 -1.64 -4.91
CA SER A 230 -25.39 -2.80 -5.18
C SER A 230 -25.89 -3.45 -3.90
N LYS A 231 -27.13 -3.98 -3.97
CA LYS A 231 -27.76 -4.77 -2.91
C LYS A 231 -28.86 -5.65 -3.48
N ASP A 232 -28.89 -6.94 -3.10
CA ASP A 232 -29.98 -7.91 -3.40
C ASP A 232 -30.38 -7.98 -4.91
N GLY A 233 -29.44 -7.70 -5.80
CA GLY A 233 -29.66 -7.72 -7.25
C GLY A 233 -29.93 -6.33 -7.87
N ASP A 234 -30.28 -5.37 -7.08
CA ASP A 234 -30.41 -3.97 -7.50
C ASP A 234 -29.06 -3.24 -7.50
N TYR A 235 -28.89 -2.25 -8.35
CA TYR A 235 -27.67 -1.46 -8.43
C TYR A 235 -27.92 -0.02 -8.90
N GLY A 236 -26.97 0.84 -8.56
CA GLY A 236 -26.88 2.20 -9.07
C GLY A 236 -25.42 2.65 -9.16
N PHE A 237 -25.15 3.69 -9.93
CA PHE A 237 -23.80 4.22 -10.05
C PHE A 237 -23.80 5.73 -10.22
N ALA A 238 -22.68 6.33 -9.86
CA ALA A 238 -22.39 7.74 -10.06
C ALA A 238 -20.92 7.94 -10.43
N LYS A 239 -20.60 9.06 -11.06
CA LYS A 239 -19.24 9.54 -11.23
C LYS A 239 -18.90 10.43 -10.03
N ALA A 240 -17.71 10.22 -9.42
CA ALA A 240 -17.12 11.06 -8.39
C ALA A 240 -15.85 11.73 -8.90
#